data_8a3c9da905883d55c4e6fa07a1f3741d
#
_entry.id   8a3c9da905883d55c4e6fa07a1f3741d
#
_cell.length_a   1.000
_cell.length_b   1.000
_cell.length_c   1.000
_cell.angle_alpha   90.00
_cell.angle_beta   90.00
_cell.angle_gamma   90.00
#
_symmetry.space_group_name_H-M   'P 1'
#
loop_
_entity.id
_entity.type
_entity.pdbx_description
1 polymer ?
#
loop_
_entity_poly.entity_id
_entity_poly.type
_entity_poly.pdbx_seq_one_letter_code
_entity_poly.pdbx_strand_id
1 'polypeptide(L)'
;MHAKARNRLDTTQNQQNDLTTKEVKFSIGQVAKMTGSSVPTVRYYDEIGLLSPAEITPGGHRMYTAEEIWQLKLILTLRYLNFGIDEIKRMLAGDIPVDMAIEWQIEALDIQMRTLASMKSILEQTKQSKDGHDSLSYMHELIESISADALEREKFILEKMFSSVFPEQFPVEWREIFLLGVNVSSLLEGNLSAAQTAALDELEAMFNNPQIVREMKHDVMSFLEVVHLPKISVEMWTARILKNHKQLLKAAEQHATPDSPVVQANIQEYVLLFADVDELPVSQSFFRRFAEMLLSNQSENLERFRRICLILYPGLQSYMKTNELFYQGLQWKLQQLDKE
;
A
#
# COMPACT_ATOMS: atom_id res chain seq x y z
N MET A 1 -60.48 -54.14 14.48
CA MET A 1 -59.76 -53.32 15.50
C MET A 1 -58.38 -53.00 15.03
N HIS A 2 -58.20 -52.16 14.01
CA HIS A 2 -56.86 -51.57 13.62
C HIS A 2 -57.07 -50.30 12.79
N ALA A 3 -57.52 -49.20 13.39
CA ALA A 3 -57.69 -47.95 12.71
C ALA A 3 -57.72 -46.72 13.70
N LYS A 4 -56.94 -46.77 14.79
CA LYS A 4 -56.86 -45.61 15.73
C LYS A 4 -55.47 -45.28 16.25
N ALA A 5 -54.42 -45.80 15.63
CA ALA A 5 -53.04 -45.54 16.07
C ALA A 5 -52.16 -44.71 15.09
N ARG A 6 -52.70 -44.14 13.99
CA ARG A 6 -51.92 -43.40 12.98
C ARG A 6 -52.07 -41.87 12.99
N ASN A 7 -52.89 -41.32 13.91
CA ASN A 7 -53.21 -39.88 13.91
C ASN A 7 -52.64 -39.10 15.12
N ARG A 8 -51.57 -39.59 15.78
CA ARG A 8 -50.92 -38.91 16.90
C ARG A 8 -49.42 -38.64 16.69
N LEU A 9 -48.85 -39.01 15.53
CA LEU A 9 -47.42 -38.78 15.23
C LEU A 9 -47.18 -37.59 14.25
N ASP A 10 -48.21 -37.09 13.55
CA ASP A 10 -48.07 -36.00 12.58
C ASP A 10 -48.26 -34.61 13.17
N THR A 11 -48.65 -34.50 14.46
CA THR A 11 -48.84 -33.15 15.10
C THR A 11 -47.64 -32.72 15.91
N THR A 12 -46.61 -33.57 16.07
CA THR A 12 -45.41 -33.24 16.86
C THR A 12 -44.18 -32.89 15.98
N GLN A 13 -44.24 -33.12 14.65
CA GLN A 13 -43.19 -32.76 13.72
C GLN A 13 -43.34 -31.37 13.09
N ASN A 14 -44.48 -30.71 13.26
CA ASN A 14 -44.72 -29.36 12.71
C ASN A 14 -44.53 -28.24 13.72
N GLN A 15 -44.02 -28.50 14.94
CA GLN A 15 -43.69 -27.52 15.96
C GLN A 15 -42.17 -27.37 16.23
N GLN A 16 -41.31 -28.07 15.46
CA GLN A 16 -39.86 -28.04 15.66
C GLN A 16 -39.08 -27.22 14.61
N ASN A 17 -39.76 -26.55 13.68
CA ASN A 17 -39.10 -25.77 12.63
C ASN A 17 -39.33 -24.25 12.73
N ASP A 18 -39.77 -23.71 13.87
CA ASP A 18 -39.97 -22.28 14.06
C ASP A 18 -39.14 -21.71 15.25
N LEU A 19 -37.97 -22.32 15.48
CA LEU A 19 -36.90 -21.67 16.25
C LEU A 19 -35.97 -20.96 15.26
N THR A 20 -36.45 -19.98 14.52
CA THR A 20 -35.66 -18.87 14.08
C THR A 20 -35.14 -18.19 15.36
N THR A 21 -33.92 -18.48 15.71
CA THR A 21 -33.16 -17.75 16.75
C THR A 21 -33.27 -16.28 16.40
N LYS A 22 -34.16 -15.53 17.08
CA LYS A 22 -34.23 -14.07 16.92
C LYS A 22 -32.84 -13.54 17.28
N GLU A 23 -32.08 -13.23 16.25
CA GLU A 23 -30.75 -12.63 16.39
C GLU A 23 -30.88 -11.37 17.25
N VAL A 24 -30.16 -11.32 18.35
CA VAL A 24 -30.25 -10.20 19.29
C VAL A 24 -29.62 -8.98 18.60
N LYS A 25 -30.41 -7.91 18.42
CA LYS A 25 -29.96 -6.69 17.77
C LYS A 25 -29.76 -5.57 18.80
N PHE A 26 -28.75 -4.79 18.59
CA PHE A 26 -28.30 -3.72 19.47
C PHE A 26 -28.38 -2.37 18.74
N SER A 27 -28.84 -1.34 19.40
CA SER A 27 -28.80 0.03 18.89
C SER A 27 -27.36 0.58 18.84
N ILE A 28 -27.11 1.59 18.01
CA ILE A 28 -25.80 2.24 17.89
C ILE A 28 -25.24 2.72 19.25
N GLY A 29 -26.11 3.20 20.16
CA GLY A 29 -25.70 3.62 21.51
C GLY A 29 -25.26 2.46 22.39
N GLN A 30 -25.92 1.30 22.28
CA GLN A 30 -25.52 0.08 22.98
C GLN A 30 -24.19 -0.44 22.43
N VAL A 31 -24.02 -0.47 21.09
CA VAL A 31 -22.78 -0.87 20.43
C VAL A 31 -21.62 0.03 20.88
N ALA A 32 -21.79 1.34 20.84
CA ALA A 32 -20.77 2.28 21.31
C ALA A 32 -20.33 1.99 22.76
N LYS A 33 -21.29 1.76 23.64
CA LYS A 33 -21.03 1.43 25.05
C LYS A 33 -20.30 0.08 25.20
N MET A 34 -20.71 -0.95 24.44
CA MET A 34 -20.13 -2.29 24.51
C MET A 34 -18.70 -2.37 23.96
N THR A 35 -18.35 -1.48 23.03
CA THR A 35 -17.04 -1.45 22.38
C THR A 35 -16.10 -0.38 22.94
N GLY A 36 -16.58 0.44 23.89
CA GLY A 36 -15.80 1.55 24.43
C GLY A 36 -15.58 2.70 23.45
N SER A 37 -16.36 2.73 22.36
CA SER A 37 -16.28 3.78 21.35
C SER A 37 -17.35 4.85 21.55
N SER A 38 -17.38 5.87 20.68
CA SER A 38 -18.42 6.89 20.67
C SER A 38 -19.45 6.62 19.55
N VAL A 39 -20.70 7.07 19.73
CA VAL A 39 -21.71 6.99 18.68
C VAL A 39 -21.27 7.68 17.37
N PRO A 40 -20.62 8.86 17.39
CA PRO A 40 -20.04 9.44 16.19
C PRO A 40 -19.01 8.54 15.50
N THR A 41 -18.16 7.84 16.27
CA THR A 41 -17.16 6.90 15.72
C THR A 41 -17.83 5.73 15.00
N VAL A 42 -18.85 5.12 15.60
CA VAL A 42 -19.58 4.00 14.96
C VAL A 42 -20.27 4.49 13.67
N ARG A 43 -20.88 5.68 13.70
CA ARG A 43 -21.51 6.29 12.52
C ARG A 43 -20.50 6.59 11.42
N TYR A 44 -19.34 7.12 11.77
CA TYR A 44 -18.26 7.39 10.83
C TYR A 44 -17.83 6.14 10.09
N TYR A 45 -17.64 5.01 10.80
CA TYR A 45 -17.26 3.75 10.16
C TYR A 45 -18.35 3.18 9.24
N ASP A 46 -19.63 3.41 9.56
CA ASP A 46 -20.73 3.10 8.65
C ASP A 46 -20.70 3.99 7.39
N GLU A 47 -20.53 5.30 7.55
CA GLU A 47 -20.51 6.28 6.46
C GLU A 47 -19.38 6.02 5.46
N ILE A 48 -18.21 5.57 5.94
CA ILE A 48 -17.08 5.22 5.08
C ILE A 48 -17.11 3.76 4.58
N GLY A 49 -18.15 2.99 4.91
CA GLY A 49 -18.34 1.60 4.47
C GLY A 49 -17.37 0.59 5.12
N LEU A 50 -16.82 0.92 6.28
CA LEU A 50 -15.93 0.01 7.04
C LEU A 50 -16.73 -0.90 8.00
N LEU A 51 -17.90 -0.46 8.43
CA LEU A 51 -18.86 -1.20 9.26
C LEU A 51 -20.25 -0.94 8.72
N SER A 52 -21.02 -1.99 8.41
CA SER A 52 -22.41 -1.83 7.98
C SER A 52 -23.37 -2.32 9.07
N PRO A 53 -24.47 -1.60 9.36
CA PRO A 53 -25.48 -2.13 10.29
C PRO A 53 -26.19 -3.35 9.66
N ALA A 54 -26.50 -4.34 10.48
CA ALA A 54 -27.28 -5.53 10.03
C ALA A 54 -28.67 -5.13 9.52
N GLU A 55 -29.25 -4.06 10.06
CA GLU A 55 -30.55 -3.55 9.65
C GLU A 55 -30.68 -2.05 9.90
N ILE A 56 -31.41 -1.36 9.02
CA ILE A 56 -31.91 -0.01 9.27
C ILE A 56 -33.43 -0.15 9.39
N THR A 57 -33.98 0.17 10.57
CA THR A 57 -35.43 0.10 10.83
C THR A 57 -36.18 1.11 9.98
N PRO A 58 -37.53 0.95 9.79
CA PRO A 58 -38.35 1.92 9.08
C PRO A 58 -38.30 3.34 9.67
N GLY A 59 -37.92 3.47 10.94
CA GLY A 59 -37.68 4.75 11.62
C GLY A 59 -36.25 5.28 11.44
N GLY A 60 -35.41 4.69 10.60
CA GLY A 60 -34.05 5.15 10.33
C GLY A 60 -33.02 4.77 11.41
N HIS A 61 -33.38 3.89 12.38
CA HIS A 61 -32.44 3.46 13.42
C HIS A 61 -31.56 2.31 12.95
N ARG A 62 -30.26 2.47 13.15
CA ARG A 62 -29.24 1.46 12.86
C ARG A 62 -29.22 0.39 13.94
N MET A 63 -29.33 -0.88 13.52
CA MET A 63 -29.30 -2.04 14.40
C MET A 63 -28.14 -2.95 13.99
N TYR A 64 -27.47 -3.50 14.97
CA TYR A 64 -26.25 -4.32 14.83
C TYR A 64 -26.43 -5.64 15.57
N THR A 65 -25.85 -6.71 15.05
CA THR A 65 -25.78 -8.00 15.71
C THR A 65 -24.44 -8.21 16.45
N ALA A 66 -24.23 -9.38 17.00
CA ALA A 66 -22.97 -9.72 17.64
C ALA A 66 -21.80 -9.74 16.62
N GLU A 67 -22.08 -10.01 15.34
CA GLU A 67 -21.09 -10.05 14.27
C GLU A 67 -20.52 -8.66 13.99
N GLU A 68 -21.36 -7.64 13.79
CA GLU A 68 -20.90 -6.29 13.56
C GLU A 68 -20.23 -5.69 14.80
N ILE A 69 -20.65 -6.09 16.00
CA ILE A 69 -19.97 -5.69 17.25
C ILE A 69 -18.55 -6.28 17.29
N TRP A 70 -18.39 -7.53 16.90
CA TRP A 70 -17.05 -8.15 16.81
C TRP A 70 -16.19 -7.46 15.74
N GLN A 71 -16.76 -7.20 14.56
CA GLN A 71 -16.07 -6.48 13.50
C GLN A 71 -15.62 -5.07 13.96
N LEU A 72 -16.49 -4.35 14.67
CA LEU A 72 -16.13 -3.04 15.21
C LEU A 72 -14.98 -3.14 16.23
N LYS A 73 -15.00 -4.14 17.12
CA LYS A 73 -13.89 -4.36 18.06
C LYS A 73 -12.58 -4.63 17.33
N LEU A 74 -12.62 -5.44 16.26
CA LEU A 74 -11.45 -5.68 15.41
C LEU A 74 -10.93 -4.40 14.78
N ILE A 75 -11.81 -3.58 14.18
CA ILE A 75 -11.46 -2.28 13.61
C ILE A 75 -10.78 -1.38 14.65
N LEU A 76 -11.39 -1.26 15.83
CA LEU A 76 -10.83 -0.44 16.92
C LEU A 76 -9.46 -0.95 17.38
N THR A 77 -9.26 -2.25 17.44
CA THR A 77 -7.97 -2.86 17.78
C THR A 77 -6.91 -2.54 16.73
N LEU A 78 -7.24 -2.70 15.45
CA LEU A 78 -6.32 -2.38 14.35
C LEU A 78 -5.99 -0.88 14.33
N ARG A 79 -6.97 -0.01 14.57
CA ARG A 79 -6.74 1.44 14.71
C ARG A 79 -5.85 1.79 15.91
N TYR A 80 -6.01 1.10 17.04
CA TYR A 80 -5.12 1.25 18.20
C TYR A 80 -3.67 0.88 17.86
N LEU A 81 -3.48 -0.09 16.97
CA LEU A 81 -2.18 -0.50 16.46
C LEU A 81 -1.68 0.36 15.28
N ASN A 82 -2.32 1.52 15.01
CA ASN A 82 -1.99 2.48 13.96
C ASN A 82 -2.19 2.01 12.50
N PHE A 83 -2.94 0.93 12.25
CA PHE A 83 -3.32 0.58 10.88
C PHE A 83 -4.16 1.68 10.23
N GLY A 84 -3.91 1.98 8.96
CA GLY A 84 -4.70 2.93 8.16
C GLY A 84 -6.12 2.43 7.90
N ILE A 85 -7.07 3.34 7.66
CA ILE A 85 -8.47 2.97 7.37
C ILE A 85 -8.56 2.14 6.09
N ASP A 86 -7.85 2.55 5.03
CA ASP A 86 -7.86 1.84 3.75
C ASP A 86 -7.18 0.47 3.85
N GLU A 87 -6.14 0.37 4.66
CA GLU A 87 -5.49 -0.89 4.97
C GLU A 87 -6.43 -1.85 5.71
N ILE A 88 -7.16 -1.37 6.72
CA ILE A 88 -8.17 -2.16 7.42
C ILE A 88 -9.27 -2.62 6.46
N LYS A 89 -9.73 -1.76 5.55
CA LYS A 89 -10.70 -2.15 4.51
C LYS A 89 -10.19 -3.31 3.66
N ARG A 90 -8.95 -3.22 3.19
CA ARG A 90 -8.32 -4.26 2.36
C ARG A 90 -8.12 -5.57 3.13
N MET A 91 -7.77 -5.49 4.41
CA MET A 91 -7.67 -6.68 5.28
C MET A 91 -9.04 -7.34 5.48
N LEU A 92 -10.09 -6.58 5.75
CA LEU A 92 -11.45 -7.09 5.93
C LEU A 92 -12.06 -7.63 4.63
N ALA A 93 -11.68 -7.07 3.49
CA ALA A 93 -12.06 -7.57 2.16
C ALA A 93 -11.27 -8.82 1.75
N GLY A 94 -10.18 -9.17 2.46
CA GLY A 94 -9.29 -10.27 2.09
C GLY A 94 -8.30 -9.93 0.96
N ASP A 95 -8.20 -8.66 0.59
CA ASP A 95 -7.28 -8.17 -0.46
C ASP A 95 -5.82 -8.19 0.01
N ILE A 96 -5.61 -8.13 1.32
CA ILE A 96 -4.29 -8.24 1.96
C ILE A 96 -4.36 -9.35 3.02
N PRO A 97 -3.44 -10.33 3.02
CA PRO A 97 -3.28 -11.28 4.12
C PRO A 97 -3.01 -10.55 5.43
N VAL A 98 -3.68 -10.97 6.50
CA VAL A 98 -3.60 -10.29 7.82
C VAL A 98 -2.19 -10.38 8.40
N ASP A 99 -1.51 -11.51 8.25
CA ASP A 99 -0.13 -11.75 8.66
C ASP A 99 0.84 -10.79 7.97
N MET A 100 0.70 -10.60 6.67
CA MET A 100 1.49 -9.64 5.89
C MET A 100 1.27 -8.19 6.37
N ALA A 101 0.02 -7.79 6.63
CA ALA A 101 -0.27 -6.45 7.16
C ALA A 101 0.31 -6.24 8.57
N ILE A 102 0.31 -7.28 9.43
CA ILE A 102 0.94 -7.25 10.75
C ILE A 102 2.46 -7.08 10.62
N GLU A 103 3.12 -7.83 9.73
CA GLU A 103 4.55 -7.70 9.48
C GLU A 103 4.92 -6.28 9.02
N TRP A 104 4.14 -5.70 8.11
CA TRP A 104 4.33 -4.32 7.69
C TRP A 104 4.20 -3.32 8.83
N GLN A 105 3.24 -3.52 9.74
CA GLN A 105 3.05 -2.64 10.88
C GLN A 105 4.19 -2.77 11.90
N ILE A 106 4.71 -3.98 12.12
CA ILE A 106 5.90 -4.21 12.95
C ILE A 106 7.10 -3.47 12.36
N GLU A 107 7.34 -3.59 11.06
CA GLU A 107 8.43 -2.89 10.38
C GLU A 107 8.31 -1.36 10.48
N ALA A 108 7.09 -0.82 10.28
CA ALA A 108 6.84 0.61 10.44
C ALA A 108 7.13 1.09 11.88
N LEU A 109 6.76 0.29 12.90
CA LEU A 109 7.07 0.58 14.30
C LEU A 109 8.57 0.52 14.58
N ASP A 110 9.30 -0.44 14.01
CA ASP A 110 10.75 -0.55 14.15
C ASP A 110 11.47 0.66 13.54
N ILE A 111 11.00 1.15 12.39
CA ILE A 111 11.50 2.40 11.78
C ILE A 111 11.23 3.59 12.71
N GLN A 112 10.01 3.70 13.29
CA GLN A 112 9.70 4.76 14.23
C GLN A 112 10.58 4.71 15.49
N MET A 113 10.85 3.52 16.01
CA MET A 113 11.73 3.33 17.18
C MET A 113 13.16 3.78 16.87
N ARG A 114 13.72 3.42 15.71
CA ARG A 114 15.03 3.89 15.26
C ARG A 114 15.07 5.41 15.10
N THR A 115 14.03 5.98 14.50
CA THR A 115 13.88 7.44 14.36
C THR A 115 13.91 8.15 15.70
N LEU A 116 13.12 7.66 16.67
CA LEU A 116 13.08 8.24 18.03
C LEU A 116 14.42 8.08 18.75
N ALA A 117 15.11 6.96 18.55
CA ALA A 117 16.44 6.72 19.13
C ALA A 117 17.47 7.72 18.54
N SER A 118 17.45 7.96 17.24
CA SER A 118 18.30 8.96 16.58
C SER A 118 18.04 10.38 17.10
N MET A 119 16.76 10.79 17.15
CA MET A 119 16.37 12.10 17.71
C MET A 119 16.86 12.25 19.18
N LYS A 120 16.69 11.22 19.99
CA LYS A 120 17.16 11.20 21.38
C LYS A 120 18.67 11.35 21.45
N SER A 121 19.42 10.64 20.60
CA SER A 121 20.88 10.71 20.54
C SER A 121 21.36 12.13 20.22
N ILE A 122 20.75 12.81 19.21
CA ILE A 122 21.06 14.19 18.86
C ILE A 122 20.83 15.12 20.06
N LEU A 123 19.69 14.99 20.76
CA LEU A 123 19.36 15.80 21.92
C LEU A 123 20.33 15.55 23.10
N GLU A 124 20.73 14.29 23.32
CA GLU A 124 21.69 13.92 24.35
C GLU A 124 23.09 14.49 24.08
N GLN A 125 23.54 14.43 22.82
CA GLN A 125 24.81 15.02 22.38
C GLN A 125 24.79 16.55 22.53
N THR A 126 23.73 17.21 22.10
CA THR A 126 23.53 18.66 22.27
C THR A 126 23.57 19.04 23.76
N LYS A 127 22.94 18.26 24.65
CA LYS A 127 22.95 18.50 26.10
C LYS A 127 24.35 18.34 26.73
N GLN A 128 25.18 17.47 26.16
CA GLN A 128 26.55 17.21 26.68
C GLN A 128 27.58 18.20 26.15
N SER A 129 27.28 18.94 25.09
CA SER A 129 28.15 19.99 24.56
C SER A 129 28.37 21.07 25.64
N LYS A 130 29.62 21.21 26.10
CA LYS A 130 30.03 22.11 27.19
C LYS A 130 30.62 23.41 26.64
N ASP A 131 30.89 23.49 25.35
CA ASP A 131 31.44 24.69 24.75
C ASP A 131 30.35 25.74 24.61
N GLY A 132 30.66 26.99 24.99
CA GLY A 132 29.72 28.10 25.07
C GLY A 132 29.12 28.58 23.73
N HIS A 133 29.08 27.69 22.75
CA HIS A 133 28.26 27.79 21.55
C HIS A 133 26.78 27.67 21.94
N ASP A 134 25.95 28.46 21.31
CA ASP A 134 24.52 28.33 21.39
C ASP A 134 24.14 26.86 21.04
N SER A 135 23.48 26.17 21.97
CA SER A 135 23.10 24.76 21.81
C SER A 135 22.28 24.51 20.54
N LEU A 136 21.57 25.54 20.04
CA LEU A 136 20.81 25.46 18.80
C LEU A 136 21.74 25.47 17.57
N SER A 137 22.79 26.28 17.58
CA SER A 137 23.80 26.31 16.50
C SER A 137 24.55 24.98 16.43
N TYR A 138 24.97 24.43 17.57
CA TYR A 138 25.58 23.09 17.62
C TYR A 138 24.66 21.99 17.11
N MET A 139 23.38 22.01 17.50
CA MET A 139 22.40 21.05 17.02
C MET A 139 22.19 21.16 15.51
N HIS A 140 22.19 22.40 14.98
CA HIS A 140 22.07 22.63 13.53
C HIS A 140 23.28 22.06 12.77
N GLU A 141 24.51 22.38 13.20
CA GLU A 141 25.75 21.82 12.63
C GLU A 141 25.80 20.29 12.67
N LEU A 142 25.34 19.68 13.80
CA LEU A 142 25.28 18.23 13.93
C LEU A 142 24.28 17.62 12.94
N ILE A 143 23.10 18.21 12.78
CA ILE A 143 22.08 17.76 11.82
C ILE A 143 22.58 17.91 10.38
N GLU A 144 23.23 19.01 10.04
CA GLU A 144 23.82 19.23 8.71
C GLU A 144 24.90 18.20 8.38
N SER A 145 25.81 17.91 9.33
CA SER A 145 26.86 16.90 9.16
C SER A 145 26.27 15.51 8.94
N ILE A 146 25.31 15.10 9.78
CA ILE A 146 24.64 13.81 9.67
C ILE A 146 23.90 13.71 8.31
N SER A 147 23.28 14.78 7.86
CA SER A 147 22.56 14.81 6.58
C SER A 147 23.50 14.72 5.38
N ALA A 148 24.65 15.39 5.40
CA ALA A 148 25.65 15.32 4.33
C ALA A 148 26.20 13.89 4.19
N ASP A 149 26.60 13.27 5.31
CA ASP A 149 27.07 11.89 5.34
C ASP A 149 25.99 10.92 4.86
N ALA A 150 24.73 11.16 5.22
CA ALA A 150 23.60 10.33 4.81
C ALA A 150 23.30 10.42 3.31
N LEU A 151 23.46 11.59 2.69
CA LEU A 151 23.29 11.76 1.24
C LEU A 151 24.38 11.04 0.43
N GLU A 152 25.65 11.10 0.88
CA GLU A 152 26.73 10.34 0.27
C GLU A 152 26.50 8.83 0.41
N ARG A 153 26.09 8.43 1.59
CA ARG A 153 25.76 7.04 1.91
C ARG A 153 24.59 6.53 1.06
N GLU A 154 23.53 7.32 0.87
CA GLU A 154 22.39 7.00 0.02
C GLU A 154 22.83 6.72 -1.41
N LYS A 155 23.64 7.60 -2.01
CA LYS A 155 24.17 7.39 -3.36
C LYS A 155 24.95 6.08 -3.46
N PHE A 156 25.83 5.81 -2.51
CA PHE A 156 26.62 4.58 -2.47
C PHE A 156 25.72 3.34 -2.37
N ILE A 157 24.68 3.37 -1.52
CA ILE A 157 23.75 2.25 -1.35
C ILE A 157 22.96 2.01 -2.64
N LEU A 158 22.45 3.08 -3.28
CA LEU A 158 21.70 2.98 -4.53
C LEU A 158 22.60 2.46 -5.68
N GLU A 159 23.81 2.94 -5.81
CA GLU A 159 24.76 2.46 -6.81
C GLU A 159 25.08 0.95 -6.61
N LYS A 160 25.35 0.55 -5.36
CA LYS A 160 25.58 -0.85 -4.99
C LYS A 160 24.37 -1.72 -5.30
N MET A 161 23.17 -1.23 -4.98
CA MET A 161 21.91 -1.91 -5.26
C MET A 161 21.72 -2.09 -6.77
N PHE A 162 21.77 -1.02 -7.54
CA PHE A 162 21.55 -1.08 -8.99
C PHE A 162 22.56 -1.99 -9.68
N SER A 163 23.83 -1.94 -9.27
CA SER A 163 24.87 -2.85 -9.82
C SER A 163 24.65 -4.30 -9.42
N SER A 164 23.96 -4.57 -8.31
CA SER A 164 23.71 -5.94 -7.84
C SER A 164 22.48 -6.58 -8.49
N VAL A 165 21.46 -5.80 -8.83
CA VAL A 165 20.17 -6.32 -9.35
C VAL A 165 20.04 -6.21 -10.87
N PHE A 166 20.68 -5.24 -11.52
CA PHE A 166 20.67 -5.08 -12.98
C PHE A 166 21.86 -5.77 -13.65
N PRO A 167 21.71 -6.24 -14.91
CA PRO A 167 22.84 -6.68 -15.72
C PRO A 167 23.85 -5.53 -15.95
N GLU A 168 25.15 -5.85 -16.06
CA GLU A 168 26.20 -4.83 -16.28
C GLU A 168 25.96 -3.98 -17.53
N GLN A 169 25.46 -4.59 -18.60
CA GLN A 169 25.16 -3.92 -19.88
C GLN A 169 23.88 -3.10 -19.85
N PHE A 170 23.08 -3.16 -18.76
CA PHE A 170 21.86 -2.37 -18.67
C PHE A 170 22.22 -0.90 -18.45
N PRO A 171 21.69 0.05 -19.25
CA PRO A 171 22.05 1.47 -19.18
C PRO A 171 21.81 2.05 -17.79
N VAL A 172 22.81 2.75 -17.26
CA VAL A 172 22.80 3.26 -15.87
C VAL A 172 21.63 4.22 -15.65
N GLU A 173 21.36 5.09 -16.62
CA GLU A 173 20.32 6.10 -16.60
C GLU A 173 18.88 5.54 -16.50
N TRP A 174 18.69 4.26 -16.85
CA TRP A 174 17.40 3.58 -16.77
C TRP A 174 17.22 2.73 -15.52
N ARG A 175 18.27 2.42 -14.76
CA ARG A 175 18.21 1.51 -13.61
C ARG A 175 17.26 1.98 -12.54
N GLU A 176 17.35 3.25 -12.18
CA GLU A 176 16.51 3.88 -11.17
C GLU A 176 15.04 3.89 -11.61
N ILE A 177 14.77 4.28 -12.83
CA ILE A 177 13.44 4.33 -13.41
C ILE A 177 12.78 2.95 -13.44
N PHE A 178 13.51 1.94 -13.85
CA PHE A 178 12.99 0.57 -13.96
C PHE A 178 12.72 -0.09 -12.63
N LEU A 179 13.41 0.32 -11.56
CA LEU A 179 13.19 -0.22 -10.22
C LEU A 179 12.11 0.57 -9.44
N LEU A 180 12.11 1.87 -9.57
CA LEU A 180 11.26 2.79 -8.78
C LEU A 180 10.05 3.33 -9.55
N GLY A 181 10.02 3.16 -10.87
CA GLY A 181 9.01 3.75 -11.75
C GLY A 181 9.15 5.27 -11.95
N VAL A 182 10.13 5.90 -11.29
CA VAL A 182 10.42 7.33 -11.36
C VAL A 182 11.91 7.59 -11.14
N ASN A 183 12.39 8.75 -11.56
CA ASN A 183 13.72 9.20 -11.22
C ASN A 183 13.68 9.91 -9.85
N VAL A 184 14.32 9.32 -8.83
CA VAL A 184 14.33 9.83 -7.45
C VAL A 184 15.61 10.61 -7.12
N SER A 185 16.67 10.50 -7.91
CA SER A 185 17.96 11.19 -7.66
C SER A 185 17.82 12.72 -7.56
N SER A 186 16.71 13.28 -8.06
CA SER A 186 16.36 14.69 -7.98
C SER A 186 15.39 15.03 -6.83
N LEU A 187 14.94 14.05 -6.05
CA LEU A 187 13.88 14.23 -5.05
C LEU A 187 14.42 14.39 -3.62
N LEU A 188 15.69 14.04 -3.38
CA LEU A 188 16.36 14.31 -2.11
C LEU A 188 17.06 15.67 -2.20
N GLU A 189 16.42 16.67 -1.64
CA GLU A 189 17.00 18.01 -1.48
C GLU A 189 17.04 18.35 0.02
N GLY A 190 18.19 18.83 0.47
CA GLY A 190 18.38 19.38 1.81
C GLY A 190 18.68 18.31 2.88
N ASN A 191 18.44 18.69 4.14
CA ASN A 191 18.76 17.87 5.30
C ASN A 191 17.77 16.72 5.47
N LEU A 192 18.29 15.48 5.62
CA LEU A 192 17.47 14.31 5.89
C LEU A 192 16.83 14.39 7.28
N SER A 193 15.56 14.09 7.37
CA SER A 193 14.89 13.88 8.64
C SER A 193 15.39 12.61 9.33
N ALA A 194 15.20 12.49 10.64
CA ALA A 194 15.55 11.29 11.39
C ALA A 194 14.83 10.02 10.84
N ALA A 195 13.61 10.18 10.31
CA ALA A 195 12.89 9.09 9.65
C ALA A 195 13.57 8.64 8.36
N GLN A 196 14.05 9.59 7.55
CA GLN A 196 14.78 9.27 6.31
C GLN A 196 16.13 8.62 6.61
N THR A 197 16.83 9.08 7.66
CA THR A 197 18.10 8.45 8.10
C THR A 197 17.86 7.00 8.53
N ALA A 198 16.82 6.73 9.33
CA ALA A 198 16.47 5.38 9.74
C ALA A 198 16.04 4.49 8.55
N ALA A 199 15.33 5.05 7.58
CA ALA A 199 14.96 4.36 6.36
C ALA A 199 16.19 4.02 5.49
N LEU A 200 17.21 4.88 5.50
CA LEU A 200 18.47 4.61 4.82
C LEU A 200 19.25 3.46 5.47
N ASP A 201 19.26 3.39 6.82
CA ASP A 201 19.85 2.26 7.55
C ASP A 201 19.18 0.94 7.18
N GLU A 202 17.86 0.96 7.06
CA GLU A 202 17.05 -0.19 6.68
C GLU A 202 17.32 -0.61 5.23
N LEU A 203 17.42 0.35 4.31
CA LEU A 203 17.75 0.11 2.91
C LEU A 203 19.13 -0.56 2.79
N GLU A 204 20.12 -0.06 3.53
CA GLU A 204 21.45 -0.66 3.56
C GLU A 204 21.44 -2.08 4.11
N ALA A 205 20.72 -2.33 5.21
CA ALA A 205 20.58 -3.65 5.79
C ALA A 205 19.94 -4.65 4.81
N MET A 206 18.93 -4.19 4.07
CA MET A 206 18.24 -4.99 3.06
C MET A 206 19.20 -5.43 1.93
N PHE A 207 20.04 -4.51 1.42
CA PHE A 207 20.99 -4.80 0.34
C PHE A 207 22.31 -5.47 0.81
N ASN A 208 22.54 -5.51 2.10
CA ASN A 208 23.59 -6.35 2.68
C ASN A 208 23.15 -7.81 2.87
N ASN A 209 21.86 -8.13 2.65
CA ASN A 209 21.36 -9.52 2.69
C ASN A 209 21.42 -10.16 1.30
N PRO A 210 22.29 -11.19 1.09
CA PRO A 210 22.46 -11.81 -0.23
C PRO A 210 21.21 -12.55 -0.75
N GLN A 211 20.32 -12.97 0.14
CA GLN A 211 19.07 -13.62 -0.25
C GLN A 211 18.11 -12.61 -0.86
N ILE A 212 17.90 -11.47 -0.17
CA ILE A 212 17.06 -10.39 -0.66
C ILE A 212 17.55 -9.88 -2.02
N VAL A 213 18.85 -9.66 -2.16
CA VAL A 213 19.46 -9.24 -3.44
C VAL A 213 19.18 -10.24 -4.55
N ARG A 214 19.28 -11.57 -4.28
CA ARG A 214 18.96 -12.60 -5.29
C ARG A 214 17.49 -12.58 -5.71
N GLU A 215 16.57 -12.41 -4.77
CA GLU A 215 15.14 -12.35 -5.04
C GLU A 215 14.81 -11.10 -5.85
N MET A 216 15.29 -9.93 -5.46
CA MET A 216 15.10 -8.68 -6.21
C MET A 216 15.73 -8.74 -7.61
N LYS A 217 16.89 -9.37 -7.74
CA LYS A 217 17.50 -9.61 -9.06
C LYS A 217 16.61 -10.49 -9.94
N HIS A 218 16.00 -11.51 -9.39
CA HIS A 218 15.06 -12.37 -10.10
C HIS A 218 13.84 -11.56 -10.58
N ASP A 219 13.27 -10.73 -9.71
CA ASP A 219 12.13 -9.86 -10.05
C ASP A 219 12.48 -8.88 -11.19
N VAL A 220 13.65 -8.23 -11.09
CA VAL A 220 14.17 -7.35 -12.14
C VAL A 220 14.38 -8.09 -13.45
N MET A 221 14.99 -9.28 -13.41
CA MET A 221 15.22 -10.06 -14.64
C MET A 221 13.90 -10.49 -15.28
N SER A 222 12.93 -10.94 -14.52
CA SER A 222 11.58 -11.29 -15.01
C SER A 222 10.88 -10.08 -15.66
N PHE A 223 11.04 -8.90 -15.09
CA PHE A 223 10.54 -7.66 -15.68
C PHE A 223 11.24 -7.36 -17.02
N LEU A 224 12.57 -7.45 -17.07
CA LEU A 224 13.36 -7.18 -18.28
C LEU A 224 13.14 -8.18 -19.43
N GLU A 225 12.61 -9.37 -19.15
CA GLU A 225 12.22 -10.34 -20.19
C GLU A 225 10.97 -9.91 -20.97
N VAL A 226 10.14 -9.05 -20.36
CA VAL A 226 8.87 -8.60 -20.95
C VAL A 226 8.98 -7.23 -21.57
N VAL A 227 9.72 -6.32 -20.94
CA VAL A 227 9.78 -4.91 -21.33
C VAL A 227 10.93 -4.61 -22.29
N HIS A 228 10.77 -3.54 -23.06
CA HIS A 228 11.81 -3.02 -23.94
C HIS A 228 12.35 -1.70 -23.39
N LEU A 229 13.65 -1.44 -23.62
CA LEU A 229 14.21 -0.13 -23.32
C LEU A 229 13.51 0.94 -24.16
N PRO A 230 13.02 2.01 -23.54
CA PRO A 230 12.37 3.08 -24.29
C PRO A 230 13.29 3.69 -25.35
N LYS A 231 12.74 3.98 -26.53
CA LYS A 231 13.47 4.64 -27.62
C LYS A 231 13.57 6.15 -27.48
N ILE A 232 13.02 6.70 -26.41
CA ILE A 232 13.03 8.14 -26.06
C ILE A 232 14.02 8.40 -24.94
N SER A 233 14.41 9.66 -24.75
CA SER A 233 15.31 10.02 -23.64
C SER A 233 14.63 9.87 -22.26
N VAL A 234 15.44 9.75 -21.20
CA VAL A 234 14.95 9.67 -19.81
C VAL A 234 14.06 10.87 -19.47
N GLU A 235 14.42 12.07 -19.90
CA GLU A 235 13.66 13.30 -19.65
C GLU A 235 12.28 13.25 -20.31
N MET A 236 12.21 12.79 -21.55
CA MET A 236 10.94 12.66 -22.28
C MET A 236 10.06 11.57 -21.63
N TRP A 237 10.66 10.46 -21.25
CA TRP A 237 9.97 9.36 -20.55
C TRP A 237 9.41 9.84 -19.22
N THR A 238 10.23 10.50 -18.41
CA THR A 238 9.83 11.06 -17.10
C THR A 238 8.69 12.08 -17.26
N ALA A 239 8.77 12.95 -18.28
CA ALA A 239 7.69 13.90 -18.55
C ALA A 239 6.36 13.21 -18.91
N ARG A 240 6.39 12.10 -19.67
CA ARG A 240 5.20 11.31 -20.00
C ARG A 240 4.62 10.59 -18.79
N ILE A 241 5.46 9.99 -17.94
CA ILE A 241 5.02 9.34 -16.70
C ILE A 241 4.38 10.35 -15.75
N LEU A 242 4.99 11.51 -15.56
CA LEU A 242 4.44 12.57 -14.70
C LEU A 242 3.09 13.08 -15.21
N LYS A 243 2.95 13.24 -16.52
CA LYS A 243 1.67 13.60 -17.15
C LYS A 243 0.61 12.54 -16.92
N ASN A 244 0.95 11.28 -17.18
CA ASN A 244 0.08 10.13 -16.96
C ASN A 244 -0.37 10.03 -15.51
N HIS A 245 0.57 10.12 -14.57
CA HIS A 245 0.29 10.12 -13.13
C HIS A 245 -0.68 11.24 -12.72
N LYS A 246 -0.46 12.48 -13.18
CA LYS A 246 -1.36 13.62 -12.88
C LYS A 246 -2.79 13.37 -13.38
N GLN A 247 -2.95 12.76 -14.55
CA GLN A 247 -4.26 12.43 -15.12
C GLN A 247 -4.94 11.33 -14.29
N LEU A 248 -4.19 10.30 -13.89
CA LEU A 248 -4.71 9.20 -13.07
C LEU A 248 -5.05 9.66 -11.65
N LEU A 249 -4.27 10.56 -11.06
CA LEU A 249 -4.55 11.18 -9.77
C LEU A 249 -5.87 11.96 -9.82
N LYS A 250 -6.07 12.78 -10.85
CA LYS A 250 -7.32 13.51 -11.07
C LYS A 250 -8.51 12.56 -11.25
N ALA A 251 -8.33 11.45 -11.97
CA ALA A 251 -9.35 10.43 -12.13
C ALA A 251 -9.71 9.77 -10.79
N ALA A 252 -8.71 9.45 -9.97
CA ALA A 252 -8.92 8.90 -8.63
C ALA A 252 -9.66 9.88 -7.69
N GLU A 253 -9.31 11.17 -7.72
CA GLU A 253 -10.02 12.22 -6.98
C GLU A 253 -11.49 12.38 -7.42
N GLN A 254 -11.78 12.08 -8.67
CA GLN A 254 -13.13 12.08 -9.26
C GLN A 254 -13.87 10.75 -9.10
N HIS A 255 -13.32 9.81 -8.32
CA HIS A 255 -13.87 8.46 -8.12
C HIS A 255 -14.14 7.71 -9.45
N ALA A 256 -13.24 7.87 -10.41
CA ALA A 256 -13.34 7.16 -11.68
C ALA A 256 -13.21 5.64 -11.45
N THR A 257 -14.03 4.87 -12.18
CA THR A 257 -13.99 3.41 -12.10
C THR A 257 -12.86 2.82 -12.96
N PRO A 258 -12.39 1.61 -12.64
CA PRO A 258 -11.31 0.93 -13.39
C PRO A 258 -11.55 0.80 -14.89
N ASP A 259 -12.82 0.67 -15.29
CA ASP A 259 -13.26 0.55 -16.71
C ASP A 259 -13.47 1.89 -17.42
N SER A 260 -13.34 3.01 -16.69
CA SER A 260 -13.57 4.34 -17.27
C SER A 260 -12.58 4.64 -18.42
N PRO A 261 -13.02 5.35 -19.47
CA PRO A 261 -12.15 5.66 -20.62
C PRO A 261 -10.85 6.38 -20.23
N VAL A 262 -10.89 7.25 -19.23
CA VAL A 262 -9.70 7.99 -18.76
C VAL A 262 -8.68 7.05 -18.09
N VAL A 263 -9.13 6.10 -17.28
CA VAL A 263 -8.26 5.12 -16.63
C VAL A 263 -7.66 4.19 -17.68
N GLN A 264 -8.47 3.66 -18.60
CA GLN A 264 -8.01 2.76 -19.64
C GLN A 264 -7.05 3.43 -20.63
N ALA A 265 -7.27 4.70 -20.97
CA ALA A 265 -6.33 5.46 -21.80
C ALA A 265 -4.98 5.66 -21.09
N ASN A 266 -4.98 5.96 -19.79
CA ASN A 266 -3.75 6.08 -19.01
C ASN A 266 -2.97 4.76 -18.92
N ILE A 267 -3.66 3.63 -18.78
CA ILE A 267 -3.02 2.31 -18.78
C ILE A 267 -2.37 2.02 -20.14
N GLN A 268 -3.05 2.30 -21.24
CA GLN A 268 -2.49 2.12 -22.59
C GLN A 268 -1.25 2.98 -22.82
N GLU A 269 -1.28 4.24 -22.42
CA GLU A 269 -0.13 5.15 -22.49
C GLU A 269 1.04 4.67 -21.61
N TYR A 270 0.76 4.15 -20.41
CA TYR A 270 1.79 3.59 -19.54
C TYR A 270 2.43 2.35 -20.16
N VAL A 271 1.64 1.41 -20.67
CA VAL A 271 2.14 0.18 -21.30
C VAL A 271 2.95 0.49 -22.54
N LEU A 272 2.55 1.51 -23.33
CA LEU A 272 3.27 1.96 -24.51
C LEU A 272 4.72 2.38 -24.19
N LEU A 273 4.97 2.95 -23.02
CA LEU A 273 6.33 3.38 -22.60
C LEU A 273 7.32 2.21 -22.48
N PHE A 274 6.83 0.99 -22.39
CA PHE A 274 7.63 -0.23 -22.27
C PHE A 274 7.51 -1.17 -23.47
N ALA A 275 6.69 -0.82 -24.45
CA ALA A 275 6.50 -1.60 -25.66
C ALA A 275 7.53 -1.21 -26.74
N ASP A 276 7.87 -2.16 -27.61
CA ASP A 276 8.71 -1.90 -28.80
C ASP A 276 7.88 -1.32 -29.97
N VAL A 277 6.99 -0.39 -29.66
CA VAL A 277 6.16 0.32 -30.63
C VAL A 277 6.03 1.78 -30.23
N ASP A 278 5.87 2.66 -31.19
CA ASP A 278 5.81 4.09 -30.97
C ASP A 278 4.39 4.66 -30.91
N GLU A 279 3.39 3.84 -31.30
CA GLU A 279 1.99 4.26 -31.44
C GLU A 279 1.01 3.24 -30.84
N LEU A 280 -0.14 3.73 -30.41
CA LEU A 280 -1.28 2.93 -29.95
C LEU A 280 -2.11 2.38 -31.14
N PRO A 281 -2.78 1.23 -30.96
CA PRO A 281 -2.79 0.40 -29.75
C PRO A 281 -1.57 -0.54 -29.66
N VAL A 282 -1.14 -0.80 -28.45
CA VAL A 282 -0.16 -1.85 -28.15
C VAL A 282 -0.78 -3.22 -28.48
N SER A 283 0.03 -4.18 -28.97
CA SER A 283 -0.49 -5.52 -29.26
C SER A 283 -1.08 -6.21 -28.03
N GLN A 284 -2.18 -6.93 -28.22
CA GLN A 284 -2.85 -7.65 -27.12
C GLN A 284 -1.91 -8.66 -26.43
N SER A 285 -1.04 -9.32 -27.19
CA SER A 285 -0.08 -10.29 -26.67
C SER A 285 0.98 -9.63 -25.78
N PHE A 286 1.47 -8.44 -26.13
CA PHE A 286 2.39 -7.68 -25.27
C PHE A 286 1.67 -7.17 -24.03
N PHE A 287 0.48 -6.58 -24.21
CA PHE A 287 -0.31 -6.09 -23.08
C PHE A 287 -0.57 -7.19 -22.05
N ARG A 288 -0.98 -8.38 -22.49
CA ARG A 288 -1.23 -9.53 -21.63
C ARG A 288 0.03 -9.90 -20.81
N ARG A 289 1.15 -10.13 -21.47
CA ARG A 289 2.40 -10.49 -20.81
C ARG A 289 2.84 -9.42 -19.80
N PHE A 290 2.72 -8.15 -20.19
CA PHE A 290 3.06 -7.03 -19.33
C PHE A 290 2.14 -6.95 -18.10
N ALA A 291 0.83 -7.08 -18.28
CA ALA A 291 -0.15 -7.04 -17.21
C ALA A 291 0.01 -8.22 -16.24
N GLU A 292 0.16 -9.43 -16.75
CA GLU A 292 0.39 -10.63 -15.95
C GLU A 292 1.67 -10.50 -15.11
N MET A 293 2.76 -10.01 -15.72
CA MET A 293 4.02 -9.78 -15.02
C MET A 293 3.87 -8.74 -13.92
N LEU A 294 3.24 -7.57 -14.17
CA LEU A 294 3.05 -6.55 -13.13
C LEU A 294 2.13 -7.02 -11.98
N LEU A 295 1.12 -7.82 -12.29
CA LEU A 295 0.19 -8.35 -11.28
C LEU A 295 0.80 -9.51 -10.47
N SER A 296 1.72 -10.27 -11.04
CA SER A 296 2.41 -11.37 -10.36
C SER A 296 3.67 -10.93 -9.59
N ASN A 297 4.31 -9.84 -10.01
CA ASN A 297 5.58 -9.38 -9.46
C ASN A 297 5.35 -8.47 -8.22
N GLN A 298 4.84 -9.07 -7.15
CA GLN A 298 4.59 -8.43 -5.86
C GLN A 298 5.32 -9.20 -4.76
N SER A 299 6.64 -9.38 -4.91
CA SER A 299 7.44 -10.01 -3.86
C SER A 299 7.42 -9.12 -2.61
N GLU A 300 7.43 -9.74 -1.44
CA GLU A 300 7.45 -9.06 -0.14
C GLU A 300 8.65 -8.09 -0.04
N ASN A 301 9.81 -8.51 -0.55
CA ASN A 301 11.02 -7.68 -0.56
C ASN A 301 10.89 -6.46 -1.47
N LEU A 302 10.20 -6.57 -2.61
CA LEU A 302 9.93 -5.44 -3.49
C LEU A 302 8.95 -4.45 -2.82
N GLU A 303 7.93 -4.93 -2.15
CA GLU A 303 7.01 -4.10 -1.38
C GLU A 303 7.70 -3.41 -0.18
N ARG A 304 8.57 -4.14 0.53
CA ARG A 304 9.41 -3.57 1.60
C ARG A 304 10.31 -2.46 1.06
N PHE A 305 11.01 -2.70 -0.04
CA PHE A 305 11.82 -1.70 -0.72
C PHE A 305 11.00 -0.45 -1.10
N ARG A 306 9.82 -0.62 -1.70
CA ARG A 306 8.93 0.50 -2.06
C ARG A 306 8.52 1.33 -0.84
N ARG A 307 8.19 0.70 0.30
CA ARG A 307 7.85 1.42 1.54
C ARG A 307 9.02 2.24 2.07
N ILE A 308 10.22 1.68 2.08
CA ILE A 308 11.44 2.42 2.46
C ILE A 308 11.63 3.64 1.54
N CYS A 309 11.46 3.46 0.24
CA CYS A 309 11.54 4.57 -0.73
C CYS A 309 10.48 5.65 -0.50
N LEU A 310 9.27 5.32 -0.03
CA LEU A 310 8.25 6.31 0.32
C LEU A 310 8.62 7.17 1.53
N ILE A 311 9.40 6.63 2.46
CA ILE A 311 9.93 7.38 3.60
C ILE A 311 11.09 8.25 3.15
N LEU A 312 12.01 7.71 2.36
CA LEU A 312 13.14 8.44 1.80
C LEU A 312 12.68 9.58 0.90
N TYR A 313 11.69 9.32 0.06
CA TYR A 313 11.19 10.24 -0.96
C TYR A 313 9.70 10.55 -0.78
N PRO A 314 9.35 11.44 0.16
CA PRO A 314 7.93 11.74 0.47
C PRO A 314 7.10 12.18 -0.75
N GLY A 315 7.75 12.78 -1.77
CA GLY A 315 7.11 13.13 -3.04
C GLY A 315 6.48 11.95 -3.78
N LEU A 316 6.93 10.72 -3.52
CA LEU A 316 6.37 9.50 -4.11
C LEU A 316 5.02 9.10 -3.51
N GLN A 317 4.60 9.66 -2.37
CA GLN A 317 3.33 9.28 -1.73
C GLN A 317 2.11 9.52 -2.64
N SER A 318 2.15 10.52 -3.51
CA SER A 318 1.09 10.77 -4.47
C SER A 318 0.94 9.64 -5.50
N TYR A 319 2.02 8.92 -5.81
CA TYR A 319 1.99 7.77 -6.72
C TYR A 319 1.24 6.58 -6.12
N MET A 320 1.35 6.36 -4.80
CA MET A 320 0.62 5.28 -4.13
C MET A 320 -0.90 5.44 -4.21
N LYS A 321 -1.40 6.69 -4.18
CA LYS A 321 -2.84 6.97 -4.29
C LYS A 321 -3.43 6.56 -5.63
N THR A 322 -2.61 6.47 -6.67
CA THR A 322 -3.05 6.10 -8.02
C THR A 322 -2.81 4.63 -8.34
N ASN A 323 -1.92 3.96 -7.59
CA ASN A 323 -1.55 2.58 -7.85
C ASN A 323 -2.74 1.63 -7.80
N GLU A 324 -3.60 1.76 -6.80
CA GLU A 324 -4.77 0.90 -6.66
C GLU A 324 -5.68 0.98 -7.90
N LEU A 325 -6.05 2.20 -8.30
CA LEU A 325 -6.88 2.42 -9.49
C LEU A 325 -6.18 1.92 -10.77
N PHE A 326 -4.87 2.09 -10.87
CA PHE A 326 -4.07 1.58 -11.99
C PHE A 326 -4.11 0.05 -12.05
N TYR A 327 -3.83 -0.65 -10.95
CA TYR A 327 -3.83 -2.11 -10.91
C TYR A 327 -5.21 -2.71 -11.14
N GLN A 328 -6.26 -2.12 -10.56
CA GLN A 328 -7.64 -2.53 -10.81
C GLN A 328 -8.01 -2.34 -12.29
N GLY A 329 -7.62 -1.23 -12.90
CA GLY A 329 -7.86 -0.98 -14.31
C GLY A 329 -7.07 -1.91 -15.23
N LEU A 330 -5.83 -2.25 -14.87
CA LEU A 330 -5.00 -3.23 -15.58
C LEU A 330 -5.64 -4.63 -15.53
N GLN A 331 -6.09 -5.05 -14.35
CA GLN A 331 -6.78 -6.32 -14.14
C GLN A 331 -8.10 -6.38 -14.90
N TRP A 332 -8.88 -5.31 -14.88
CA TRP A 332 -10.12 -5.23 -15.65
C TRP A 332 -9.84 -5.41 -17.15
N LYS A 333 -8.85 -4.72 -17.72
CA LYS A 333 -8.49 -4.85 -19.13
C LYS A 333 -8.05 -6.26 -19.47
N LEU A 334 -7.26 -6.89 -18.63
CA LEU A 334 -6.81 -8.27 -18.81
C LEU A 334 -8.00 -9.23 -18.88
N GLN A 335 -8.98 -9.08 -17.97
CA GLN A 335 -10.22 -9.87 -17.97
C GLN A 335 -11.09 -9.66 -19.22
N GLN A 336 -11.05 -8.49 -19.88
CA GLN A 336 -11.76 -8.31 -21.14
C GLN A 336 -11.08 -9.07 -22.29
N LEU A 337 -9.73 -9.07 -22.31
CA LEU A 337 -8.96 -9.84 -23.30
C LEU A 337 -9.14 -11.37 -23.18
N ASP A 338 -9.54 -11.86 -22.00
CA ASP A 338 -9.86 -13.28 -21.77
C ASP A 338 -11.25 -13.68 -22.32
N LYS A 339 -12.09 -12.70 -22.61
CA LYS A 339 -13.46 -12.92 -23.14
C LYS A 339 -13.54 -12.80 -24.66
N GLU A 340 -12.52 -12.17 -25.28
CA GLU A 340 -12.39 -12.05 -26.74
C GLU A 340 -11.72 -13.29 -27.34
#